data_5385eb5d312cd2245720a90be1362dfa
#
_entry.id   5385eb5d312cd2245720a90be1362dfa
#
_cell.length_a   1.000
_cell.length_b   1.000
_cell.length_c   1.000
_cell.angle_alpha   90.00
_cell.angle_beta   90.00
_cell.angle_gamma   90.00
#
_symmetry.space_group_name_H-M   'P 1'
#
loop_
_entity.id
_entity.type
_entity.pdbx_description
1 polymer ?
#
loop_
_entity_poly.entity_id
_entity_poly.type
_entity_poly.pdbx_seq_one_letter_code
_entity_poly.pdbx_strand_id
1 'polypeptide(L)'
;MEESIAEPVGPPPEAPLKLTGYVDGTYLYNFGPGSATNPLDFPGDTAPKGDFNLSALWLRLEKPLVTESREVNAGFQFGLMLGEDASWYAANPNNLPAGPDSNALYVAEAFGKIWVPDAQMELWFGKFQAVIGYETIWRPDNPCITFGIDDAFMPQDNIGFLAIFSPVDFFDIGVGMGNTSGEANDTNGETFGDEYSLISYFVIESPGENARLQPGIYVDPWGQHAGNARVAINQDFYYTWNVLGEWSPIITREAWTLAFEVTGGSGTGDRSVTTDPEPPTTFASAGLYSMWMVTESVTLNGRAEYMHTSNNAFTLSTRTNGGDYWDYTLTLGVKITDELVWRGEGRYQWGAEMMTPTSSALWTLATEIYYRF
;
A
#
# COMPACT_ATOMS: atom_id res chain seq x y z
N MET A 1 -11.85 -41.04 43.78
CA MET A 1 -11.77 -39.89 42.88
C MET A 1 -10.30 -39.58 42.77
N GLU A 2 -9.67 -40.06 41.70
CA GLU A 2 -8.31 -39.64 41.38
C GLU A 2 -8.37 -38.25 40.76
N GLU A 3 -7.79 -37.26 41.43
CA GLU A 3 -7.52 -35.96 40.82
C GLU A 3 -6.50 -36.17 39.69
N SER A 4 -6.95 -36.03 38.47
CA SER A 4 -6.06 -35.93 37.32
C SER A 4 -5.19 -34.66 37.50
N ILE A 5 -3.95 -34.83 37.95
CA ILE A 5 -2.97 -33.80 37.94
C ILE A 5 -2.72 -33.48 36.45
N ALA A 6 -3.21 -32.32 36.01
CA ALA A 6 -2.90 -31.83 34.66
C ALA A 6 -1.36 -31.74 34.53
N GLU A 7 -0.81 -32.37 33.50
CA GLU A 7 0.61 -32.22 33.19
C GLU A 7 0.94 -30.74 33.07
N PRO A 8 2.10 -30.28 33.59
CA PRO A 8 2.51 -28.91 33.42
C PRO A 8 2.63 -28.62 31.91
N VAL A 9 1.82 -27.68 31.44
CA VAL A 9 1.90 -27.19 30.07
C VAL A 9 3.32 -26.64 29.88
N GLY A 10 4.08 -27.25 28.98
CA GLY A 10 5.42 -26.74 28.64
C GLY A 10 5.31 -25.30 28.12
N PRO A 11 6.43 -24.57 28.13
CA PRO A 11 6.41 -23.21 27.57
C PRO A 11 5.86 -23.24 26.14
N PRO A 12 5.08 -22.23 25.73
CA PRO A 12 4.50 -22.20 24.39
C PRO A 12 5.60 -22.37 23.33
N PRO A 13 5.32 -23.08 22.24
CA PRO A 13 6.31 -23.25 21.17
C PRO A 13 6.77 -21.89 20.68
N GLU A 14 8.06 -21.61 20.79
CA GLU A 14 8.63 -20.36 20.30
C GLU A 14 8.72 -20.43 18.77
N ALA A 15 8.07 -19.51 18.07
CA ALA A 15 8.27 -19.34 16.65
C ALA A 15 9.71 -18.84 16.38
N PRO A 16 10.42 -19.45 15.40
CA PRO A 16 11.77 -19.02 15.07
C PRO A 16 11.77 -17.61 14.45
N LEU A 17 12.86 -16.87 14.67
CA LEU A 17 13.10 -15.63 13.95
C LEU A 17 13.26 -15.92 12.46
N LYS A 18 12.59 -15.11 11.63
CA LYS A 18 12.70 -15.14 10.18
C LYS A 18 13.37 -13.87 9.69
N LEU A 19 14.37 -14.01 8.85
CA LEU A 19 14.94 -12.92 8.06
C LEU A 19 14.60 -13.18 6.61
N THR A 20 13.92 -12.24 5.98
CA THR A 20 13.54 -12.29 4.57
C THR A 20 13.85 -10.96 3.92
N GLY A 21 13.90 -10.94 2.61
CA GLY A 21 14.13 -9.69 1.90
C GLY A 21 14.22 -9.87 0.40
N TYR A 22 14.46 -8.75 -0.27
CA TYR A 22 14.75 -8.76 -1.70
C TYR A 22 15.67 -7.61 -2.10
N VAL A 23 16.33 -7.78 -3.23
CA VAL A 23 17.02 -6.71 -3.97
C VAL A 23 16.29 -6.54 -5.28
N ASP A 24 15.90 -5.31 -5.58
CA ASP A 24 15.12 -4.96 -6.76
C ASP A 24 15.79 -3.84 -7.56
N GLY A 25 15.96 -4.06 -8.85
CA GLY A 25 16.46 -3.10 -9.81
C GLY A 25 15.50 -2.91 -10.96
N THR A 26 15.19 -1.65 -11.28
CA THR A 26 14.29 -1.30 -12.37
C THR A 26 14.94 -0.42 -13.42
N TYR A 27 14.37 -0.46 -14.62
CA TYR A 27 14.56 0.54 -15.66
C TYR A 27 13.19 0.96 -16.17
N LEU A 28 12.92 2.25 -16.19
CA LEU A 28 11.64 2.80 -16.61
C LEU A 28 11.87 3.86 -17.68
N TYR A 29 11.05 3.84 -18.73
CA TYR A 29 11.11 4.79 -19.84
C TYR A 29 9.72 5.35 -20.17
N ASN A 30 9.56 6.67 -20.07
CA ASN A 30 8.36 7.40 -20.41
C ASN A 30 8.43 8.02 -21.80
N PHE A 31 7.45 7.73 -22.67
CA PHE A 31 7.36 8.23 -24.05
C PHE A 31 6.63 9.58 -24.14
N GLY A 32 6.64 10.38 -23.12
CA GLY A 32 6.01 11.70 -23.12
C GLY A 32 6.83 12.79 -23.83
N PRO A 33 6.20 13.88 -24.27
CA PRO A 33 6.89 15.01 -24.83
C PRO A 33 7.66 15.78 -23.72
N GLY A 34 8.94 16.01 -23.93
CA GLY A 34 9.78 16.78 -23.02
C GLY A 34 10.26 16.02 -21.78
N SER A 35 10.29 16.69 -20.65
CA SER A 35 10.53 16.12 -19.32
C SER A 35 9.20 15.74 -18.65
N ALA A 36 8.30 15.08 -19.39
CA ALA A 36 7.03 14.66 -18.84
C ALA A 36 7.30 13.58 -17.79
N THR A 37 7.25 13.98 -16.54
CA THR A 37 7.10 13.08 -15.40
C THR A 37 5.65 12.63 -15.34
N ASN A 38 5.42 11.40 -14.94
CA ASN A 38 4.07 10.97 -14.58
C ASN A 38 3.56 11.91 -13.47
N PRO A 39 2.41 12.58 -13.62
CA PRO A 39 1.91 13.47 -12.58
C PRO A 39 1.56 12.75 -11.28
N LEU A 40 1.37 11.45 -11.33
CA LEU A 40 1.14 10.64 -10.13
C LEU A 40 2.43 10.23 -9.43
N ASP A 41 3.58 10.38 -10.09
CA ASP A 41 4.94 10.36 -9.57
C ASP A 41 5.15 9.28 -8.48
N PHE A 42 4.85 8.04 -8.82
CA PHE A 42 5.01 6.88 -7.94
C PHE A 42 6.49 6.51 -7.73
N PRO A 43 6.81 5.68 -6.73
CA PRO A 43 8.16 5.20 -6.51
C PRO A 43 8.79 4.67 -7.80
N GLY A 44 9.97 5.14 -8.14
CA GLY A 44 10.69 4.77 -9.36
C GLY A 44 10.20 5.41 -10.66
N ASP A 45 9.17 6.27 -10.63
CA ASP A 45 8.57 6.88 -11.83
C ASP A 45 9.11 8.28 -12.13
N THR A 46 10.11 8.74 -11.36
CA THR A 46 10.63 10.10 -11.41
C THR A 46 11.57 10.37 -12.57
N ALA A 47 12.09 9.35 -13.24
CA ALA A 47 13.02 9.51 -14.34
C ALA A 47 12.31 9.85 -15.65
N PRO A 48 12.50 11.05 -16.21
CA PRO A 48 11.76 11.46 -17.41
C PRO A 48 12.16 10.73 -18.69
N LYS A 49 13.29 10.02 -18.73
CA LYS A 49 13.81 9.41 -19.96
C LYS A 49 14.65 8.15 -19.76
N GLY A 50 14.24 7.29 -18.87
CA GLY A 50 14.89 5.98 -18.74
C GLY A 50 16.19 6.06 -17.94
N ASP A 51 16.12 5.55 -16.74
CA ASP A 51 17.26 5.39 -15.87
C ASP A 51 17.25 4.00 -15.25
N PHE A 52 18.44 3.51 -14.88
CA PHE A 52 18.56 2.29 -14.10
C PHE A 52 18.59 2.67 -12.63
N ASN A 53 17.65 2.09 -11.87
CA ASN A 53 17.49 2.37 -10.47
C ASN A 53 17.72 1.14 -9.61
N LEU A 54 18.38 1.29 -8.47
CA LEU A 54 18.20 0.39 -7.35
C LEU A 54 16.88 0.79 -6.68
N SER A 55 15.79 0.11 -7.04
CA SER A 55 14.46 0.45 -6.52
C SER A 55 14.39 0.18 -5.04
N ALA A 56 14.77 -1.03 -4.62
CA ALA A 56 14.80 -1.37 -3.21
C ALA A 56 15.83 -2.45 -2.87
N LEU A 57 16.49 -2.27 -1.73
CA LEU A 57 16.96 -3.35 -0.89
C LEU A 57 16.03 -3.39 0.32
N TRP A 58 15.23 -4.44 0.41
CA TRP A 58 14.29 -4.66 1.50
C TRP A 58 14.77 -5.76 2.44
N LEU A 59 14.70 -5.50 3.75
CA LEU A 59 15.03 -6.46 4.80
C LEU A 59 13.91 -6.49 5.83
N ARG A 60 13.38 -7.67 6.14
CA ARG A 60 12.39 -7.90 7.18
C ARG A 60 12.88 -8.92 8.19
N LEU A 61 12.91 -8.52 9.44
CA LEU A 61 13.12 -9.40 10.59
C LEU A 61 11.79 -9.57 11.33
N GLU A 62 11.35 -10.81 11.48
CA GLU A 62 10.07 -11.13 12.10
C GLU A 62 10.22 -12.24 13.13
N LYS A 63 9.57 -12.07 14.29
CA LYS A 63 9.16 -13.14 15.18
C LYS A 63 7.64 -13.29 15.04
N PRO A 64 7.14 -14.31 14.31
CA PRO A 64 5.70 -14.48 14.11
C PRO A 64 5.00 -14.86 15.42
N LEU A 65 3.69 -14.64 15.46
CA LEU A 65 2.81 -15.16 16.51
C LEU A 65 2.56 -16.66 16.31
N VAL A 66 2.23 -17.34 17.39
CA VAL A 66 1.74 -18.73 17.37
C VAL A 66 0.24 -18.68 17.68
N THR A 67 -0.58 -18.56 16.63
CA THR A 67 -2.04 -18.36 16.75
C THR A 67 -2.79 -19.62 17.21
N GLU A 68 -2.21 -20.82 17.02
CA GLU A 68 -2.75 -22.07 17.54
C GLU A 68 -2.48 -22.27 19.04
N SER A 69 -1.66 -21.41 19.64
CA SER A 69 -1.38 -21.45 21.06
C SER A 69 -2.60 -21.04 21.87
N ARG A 70 -2.84 -21.79 22.96
CA ARG A 70 -3.84 -21.42 23.98
C ARG A 70 -3.30 -20.44 25.01
N GLU A 71 -2.05 -20.03 24.89
CA GLU A 71 -1.39 -19.08 25.77
C GLU A 71 -1.13 -17.77 25.03
N VAL A 72 -1.19 -16.67 25.78
CA VAL A 72 -0.78 -15.36 25.27
C VAL A 72 0.67 -15.44 24.84
N ASN A 73 0.94 -15.02 23.60
CA ASN A 73 2.31 -14.96 23.10
C ASN A 73 2.54 -13.65 22.34
N ALA A 74 3.81 -13.32 22.15
CA ALA A 74 4.21 -12.07 21.53
C ALA A 74 5.22 -12.28 20.41
N GLY A 75 5.09 -11.44 19.40
CA GLY A 75 5.97 -11.35 18.26
C GLY A 75 6.33 -9.90 17.93
N PHE A 76 7.08 -9.71 16.89
CA PHE A 76 7.37 -8.40 16.34
C PHE A 76 7.68 -8.50 14.84
N GLN A 77 7.62 -7.35 14.17
CA GLN A 77 8.04 -7.20 12.79
C GLN A 77 8.82 -5.91 12.65
N PHE A 78 9.97 -6.00 12.00
CA PHE A 78 10.82 -4.86 11.71
C PHE A 78 11.29 -4.94 10.27
N GLY A 79 11.07 -3.86 9.51
CA GLY A 79 11.34 -3.79 8.09
C GLY A 79 12.08 -2.52 7.70
N LEU A 80 13.18 -2.68 6.96
CA LEU A 80 13.99 -1.61 6.42
C LEU A 80 14.00 -1.65 4.90
N MET A 81 13.87 -0.48 4.28
CA MET A 81 14.01 -0.30 2.85
C MET A 81 15.11 0.73 2.56
N LEU A 82 15.94 0.44 1.59
CA LEU A 82 16.98 1.32 1.02
C LEU A 82 16.76 1.39 -0.48
N GLY A 83 17.05 2.52 -1.11
CA GLY A 83 16.92 2.69 -2.55
C GLY A 83 15.97 3.83 -2.92
N GLU A 84 15.56 3.87 -4.18
CA GLU A 84 14.71 4.95 -4.71
C GLU A 84 13.30 4.91 -4.12
N ASP A 85 12.70 3.73 -4.00
CA ASP A 85 11.40 3.55 -3.37
C ASP A 85 11.44 4.02 -1.91
N ALA A 86 12.54 3.71 -1.19
CA ALA A 86 12.74 4.21 0.16
C ALA A 86 12.79 5.73 0.22
N SER A 87 13.43 6.38 -0.76
CA SER A 87 13.49 7.85 -0.83
C SER A 87 12.11 8.45 -1.02
N TRP A 88 11.30 7.80 -1.83
CA TRP A 88 9.93 8.24 -2.10
C TRP A 88 9.04 8.13 -0.85
N TYR A 89 9.05 6.96 -0.18
CA TYR A 89 8.28 6.75 1.06
C TYR A 89 8.82 7.58 2.23
N ALA A 90 10.14 7.80 2.30
CA ALA A 90 10.77 8.61 3.33
C ALA A 90 10.54 10.13 3.15
N ALA A 91 10.18 10.58 1.96
CA ALA A 91 9.77 11.95 1.73
C ALA A 91 8.41 12.29 2.39
N ASN A 92 7.66 11.27 2.81
CA ASN A 92 6.51 11.43 3.68
C ASN A 92 7.00 11.95 5.05
N PRO A 93 6.40 13.03 5.59
CA PRO A 93 6.89 13.74 6.77
C PRO A 93 7.01 12.91 8.06
N ASN A 94 6.33 11.78 8.17
CA ASN A 94 6.46 10.85 9.31
C ASN A 94 7.78 10.07 9.37
N ASN A 95 8.70 10.28 8.44
CA ASN A 95 9.90 9.50 8.34
C ASN A 95 11.16 10.31 8.68
N LEU A 96 12.24 9.62 9.02
CA LEU A 96 13.56 10.22 9.22
C LEU A 96 13.90 11.12 8.02
N PRO A 97 14.52 12.30 8.24
CA PRO A 97 14.79 13.23 7.18
C PRO A 97 15.55 12.54 6.05
N ALA A 98 14.88 12.40 4.91
CA ALA A 98 15.53 11.98 3.69
C ALA A 98 16.47 13.10 3.26
N GLY A 99 17.74 12.79 3.09
CA GLY A 99 18.66 13.68 2.39
C GLY A 99 18.20 13.80 0.92
N PRO A 100 18.69 14.82 0.20
CA PRO A 100 18.35 15.03 -1.20
C PRO A 100 18.86 13.93 -2.15
N ASP A 101 19.49 12.88 -1.62
CA ASP A 101 20.14 11.83 -2.38
C ASP A 101 19.28 10.56 -2.40
N SER A 102 19.28 9.88 -3.54
CA SER A 102 18.56 8.64 -3.90
C SER A 102 18.87 7.39 -3.04
N ASN A 103 19.40 7.55 -1.84
CA ASN A 103 19.81 6.47 -0.94
C ASN A 103 19.17 6.60 0.45
N ALA A 104 17.92 7.05 0.53
CA ALA A 104 17.24 7.16 1.80
C ALA A 104 17.05 5.80 2.47
N LEU A 105 17.09 5.81 3.78
CA LEU A 105 16.70 4.71 4.64
C LEU A 105 15.27 4.95 5.11
N TYR A 106 14.39 4.01 4.84
CA TYR A 106 13.00 4.03 5.28
C TYR A 106 12.72 2.88 6.23
N VAL A 107 12.29 3.20 7.46
CA VAL A 107 11.73 2.21 8.39
C VAL A 107 10.27 2.01 8.01
N ALA A 108 10.00 1.00 7.20
CA ALA A 108 8.66 0.73 6.71
C ALA A 108 7.78 0.10 7.79
N GLU A 109 8.36 -0.74 8.63
CA GLU A 109 7.66 -1.46 9.68
C GLU A 109 8.50 -1.50 10.95
N ALA A 110 7.88 -1.26 12.10
CA ALA A 110 8.51 -1.40 13.42
C ALA A 110 7.40 -1.55 14.46
N PHE A 111 6.83 -2.74 14.60
CA PHE A 111 5.71 -2.97 15.51
C PHE A 111 5.81 -4.30 16.26
N GLY A 112 5.26 -4.29 17.47
CA GLY A 112 5.06 -5.49 18.27
C GLY A 112 3.68 -6.08 18.00
N LYS A 113 3.57 -7.40 18.19
CA LYS A 113 2.35 -8.19 18.05
C LYS A 113 2.08 -8.98 19.31
N ILE A 114 0.80 -9.08 19.71
CA ILE A 114 0.38 -9.90 20.85
C ILE A 114 -0.81 -10.74 20.39
N TRP A 115 -0.75 -12.05 20.62
CA TRP A 115 -1.87 -12.96 20.46
C TRP A 115 -2.58 -13.17 21.79
N VAL A 116 -3.91 -12.99 21.80
CA VAL A 116 -4.80 -13.17 22.95
C VAL A 116 -5.80 -14.29 22.62
N PRO A 117 -5.49 -15.55 22.97
CA PRO A 117 -6.28 -16.73 22.50
C PRO A 117 -7.72 -16.73 22.97
N ASP A 118 -8.01 -16.33 24.20
CA ASP A 118 -9.39 -16.32 24.75
C ASP A 118 -10.30 -15.34 24.01
N ALA A 119 -9.73 -14.31 23.41
CA ALA A 119 -10.44 -13.32 22.60
C ALA A 119 -10.32 -13.60 21.10
N GLN A 120 -9.51 -14.57 20.69
CA GLN A 120 -9.15 -14.80 19.28
C GLN A 120 -8.71 -13.49 18.62
N MET A 121 -7.81 -12.76 19.27
CA MET A 121 -7.45 -11.41 18.90
C MET A 121 -5.95 -11.24 18.79
N GLU A 122 -5.52 -10.60 17.72
CA GLU A 122 -4.18 -10.09 17.53
C GLU A 122 -4.15 -8.59 17.80
N LEU A 123 -3.17 -8.12 18.57
CA LEU A 123 -2.95 -6.70 18.83
C LEU A 123 -1.61 -6.27 18.27
N TRP A 124 -1.59 -5.21 17.47
CA TRP A 124 -0.39 -4.57 16.96
C TRP A 124 -0.18 -3.22 17.63
N PHE A 125 1.07 -2.84 17.81
CA PHE A 125 1.45 -1.52 18.33
C PHE A 125 2.79 -1.09 17.77
N GLY A 126 2.86 0.11 17.23
CA GLY A 126 4.04 0.66 16.57
C GLY A 126 3.73 1.12 15.14
N LYS A 127 4.73 1.07 14.26
CA LYS A 127 4.61 1.45 12.85
C LYS A 127 4.32 0.23 11.99
N PHE A 128 3.19 0.23 11.29
CA PHE A 128 2.79 -0.82 10.36
C PHE A 128 2.23 -0.22 9.06
N GLN A 129 2.32 -0.97 7.98
CA GLN A 129 1.79 -0.57 6.68
C GLN A 129 0.25 -0.53 6.70
N ALA A 130 -0.32 0.20 5.74
CA ALA A 130 -1.77 0.21 5.56
C ALA A 130 -2.31 -1.22 5.41
N VAL A 131 -3.47 -1.43 6.01
CA VAL A 131 -4.19 -2.72 5.99
C VAL A 131 -5.38 -2.68 5.03
N ILE A 132 -5.55 -1.59 4.31
CA ILE A 132 -6.52 -1.39 3.21
C ILE A 132 -5.76 -1.03 1.94
N GLY A 133 -6.33 -1.35 0.78
CA GLY A 133 -5.67 -1.23 -0.52
C GLY A 133 -5.19 -2.58 -1.03
N TYR A 134 -5.18 -2.75 -2.36
CA TYR A 134 -4.79 -4.00 -3.01
C TYR A 134 -3.26 -4.07 -3.23
N GLU A 135 -2.67 -2.98 -3.71
CA GLU A 135 -1.22 -2.90 -3.91
C GLU A 135 -0.49 -2.59 -2.60
N THR A 136 0.74 -3.04 -2.49
CA THR A 136 1.59 -2.87 -1.32
C THR A 136 2.83 -2.06 -1.68
N ILE A 137 3.51 -1.51 -0.68
CA ILE A 137 4.79 -0.81 -0.89
C ILE A 137 5.90 -1.73 -1.40
N TRP A 138 5.72 -3.05 -1.32
CA TRP A 138 6.70 -4.04 -1.78
C TRP A 138 6.44 -4.38 -3.26
N ARG A 139 7.12 -3.68 -4.15
CA ARG A 139 6.96 -3.80 -5.60
C ARG A 139 6.95 -5.25 -6.11
N PRO A 140 7.85 -6.16 -5.69
CA PRO A 140 7.82 -7.55 -6.12
C PRO A 140 6.56 -8.33 -5.71
N ASP A 141 5.79 -7.85 -4.73
CA ASP A 141 4.54 -8.49 -4.29
C ASP A 141 3.33 -8.01 -5.10
N ASN A 142 3.47 -6.88 -5.82
CA ASN A 142 2.41 -6.35 -6.67
C ASN A 142 2.34 -7.09 -8.02
N PRO A 143 1.14 -7.20 -8.62
CA PRO A 143 0.98 -7.82 -9.94
C PRO A 143 1.78 -7.13 -11.04
N CYS A 144 1.90 -5.81 -10.95
CA CYS A 144 2.56 -4.93 -11.92
C CYS A 144 3.83 -4.30 -11.34
N ILE A 145 4.75 -3.85 -12.21
CA ILE A 145 5.98 -3.16 -11.79
C ILE A 145 5.64 -1.76 -11.30
N THR A 146 4.78 -1.04 -12.03
CA THR A 146 4.34 0.30 -11.67
C THR A 146 3.08 0.23 -10.79
N PHE A 147 2.98 1.20 -9.86
CA PHE A 147 1.84 1.28 -8.95
C PHE A 147 0.57 1.77 -9.65
N GLY A 148 -0.57 1.32 -9.18
CA GLY A 148 -1.89 1.72 -9.67
C GLY A 148 -2.28 3.13 -9.26
N ILE A 149 -3.31 3.65 -9.92
CA ILE A 149 -3.86 4.97 -9.62
C ILE A 149 -4.47 4.98 -8.21
N ASP A 150 -5.08 3.88 -7.80
CA ASP A 150 -5.74 3.74 -6.50
C ASP A 150 -4.77 3.88 -5.33
N ASP A 151 -3.52 3.38 -5.48
CA ASP A 151 -2.49 3.47 -4.45
C ASP A 151 -2.19 4.91 -4.03
N ALA A 152 -2.38 5.88 -4.92
CA ALA A 152 -2.16 7.30 -4.62
C ALA A 152 -3.08 7.86 -3.51
N PHE A 153 -4.23 7.23 -3.27
CA PHE A 153 -5.24 7.68 -2.31
C PHE A 153 -5.35 6.78 -1.08
N MET A 154 -4.55 5.72 -1.04
CA MET A 154 -4.50 4.84 0.11
C MET A 154 -3.55 5.39 1.18
N PRO A 155 -3.90 5.22 2.47
CA PRO A 155 -2.94 5.46 3.54
C PRO A 155 -1.75 4.53 3.35
N GLN A 156 -0.54 5.04 3.53
CA GLN A 156 0.68 4.25 3.28
C GLN A 156 1.12 3.50 4.54
N ASP A 157 1.24 4.19 5.64
CA ASP A 157 1.65 3.63 6.93
C ASP A 157 0.86 4.26 8.09
N ASN A 158 0.86 3.56 9.21
CA ASN A 158 0.23 4.00 10.44
C ASN A 158 1.21 3.81 11.61
N ILE A 159 1.26 4.77 12.51
CA ILE A 159 1.96 4.63 13.80
C ILE A 159 0.87 4.65 14.88
N GLY A 160 0.60 3.51 15.48
CA GLY A 160 -0.51 3.42 16.43
C GLY A 160 -0.79 2.00 16.90
N PHE A 161 -2.07 1.68 17.02
CA PHE A 161 -2.60 0.40 17.48
C PHE A 161 -3.59 -0.16 16.48
N LEU A 162 -3.57 -1.48 16.31
CA LEU A 162 -4.55 -2.23 15.53
C LEU A 162 -4.94 -3.49 16.30
N ALA A 163 -6.23 -3.71 16.47
CA ALA A 163 -6.80 -4.94 16.98
C ALA A 163 -7.45 -5.71 15.83
N ILE A 164 -7.08 -6.96 15.65
CA ILE A 164 -7.66 -7.87 14.65
C ILE A 164 -8.34 -8.99 15.42
N PHE A 165 -9.64 -9.11 15.26
CA PHE A 165 -10.48 -10.10 15.90
C PHE A 165 -10.96 -11.11 14.87
N SER A 166 -10.66 -12.40 15.08
CA SER A 166 -10.96 -13.52 14.17
C SER A 166 -11.94 -14.50 14.84
N PRO A 167 -13.24 -14.13 14.97
CA PRO A 167 -14.21 -14.94 15.73
C PRO A 167 -14.49 -16.31 15.11
N VAL A 168 -14.24 -16.43 13.81
CA VAL A 168 -14.37 -17.67 13.02
C VAL A 168 -13.36 -17.65 11.88
N ASP A 169 -12.99 -18.82 11.38
CA ASP A 169 -11.91 -19.01 10.39
C ASP A 169 -12.10 -18.22 9.07
N PHE A 170 -13.31 -17.83 8.75
CA PHE A 170 -13.62 -17.14 7.49
C PHE A 170 -13.95 -15.64 7.65
N PHE A 171 -13.76 -15.08 8.85
CA PHE A 171 -14.17 -13.69 9.10
C PHE A 171 -13.27 -13.00 10.11
N ASP A 172 -12.64 -11.88 9.69
CA ASP A 172 -11.85 -11.02 10.55
C ASP A 172 -12.45 -9.61 10.61
N ILE A 173 -12.23 -8.95 11.74
CA ILE A 173 -12.54 -7.54 11.96
C ILE A 173 -11.28 -6.85 12.44
N GLY A 174 -10.80 -5.87 11.68
CA GLY A 174 -9.72 -4.98 12.10
C GLY A 174 -10.26 -3.62 12.53
N VAL A 175 -9.80 -3.13 13.68
CA VAL A 175 -10.07 -1.77 14.15
C VAL A 175 -8.78 -1.18 14.70
N GLY A 176 -8.39 -0.03 14.20
CA GLY A 176 -7.16 0.63 14.58
C GLY A 176 -7.30 2.12 14.75
N MET A 177 -6.32 2.68 15.43
CA MET A 177 -6.11 4.10 15.60
C MET A 177 -4.63 4.39 15.49
N GLY A 178 -4.28 5.43 14.75
CA GLY A 178 -2.90 5.83 14.58
C GLY A 178 -2.77 7.33 14.39
N ASN A 179 -1.54 7.81 14.32
CA ASN A 179 -1.28 9.17 13.90
C ASN A 179 -1.73 9.35 12.46
N THR A 180 -2.13 10.55 12.11
CA THR A 180 -2.42 10.89 10.72
C THR A 180 -1.14 10.76 9.88
N SER A 181 -1.25 10.20 8.70
CA SER A 181 -0.11 10.14 7.79
C SER A 181 0.21 11.55 7.32
N GLY A 182 1.29 12.15 7.81
CA GLY A 182 1.71 13.47 7.33
C GLY A 182 2.16 14.47 8.39
N GLU A 183 1.93 14.20 9.67
CA GLU A 183 2.15 15.16 10.76
C GLU A 183 3.62 15.49 11.10
N ALA A 184 4.62 14.82 10.56
CA ALA A 184 6.01 15.04 10.99
C ALA A 184 6.57 16.43 10.66
N ASN A 185 5.85 17.29 9.94
CA ASN A 185 6.32 18.61 9.54
C ASN A 185 5.33 19.72 9.84
N ASP A 186 4.73 19.75 11.01
CA ASP A 186 4.17 21.02 11.44
C ASP A 186 5.31 22.03 11.68
N THR A 187 5.59 22.83 10.64
CA THR A 187 6.54 23.95 10.68
C THR A 187 6.07 25.05 11.61
N ASN A 188 4.88 24.98 12.16
CA ASN A 188 4.30 25.96 13.06
C ASN A 188 4.61 25.70 14.54
N GLY A 189 5.27 24.56 14.86
CA GLY A 189 5.73 24.27 16.22
C GLY A 189 4.60 23.91 17.18
N GLU A 190 3.46 23.47 16.67
CA GLU A 190 2.39 22.91 17.49
C GLU A 190 2.71 21.48 17.85
N THR A 191 2.49 21.15 19.09
CA THR A 191 2.95 19.91 19.71
C THR A 191 2.22 18.69 19.14
N PHE A 192 2.96 17.63 18.86
CA PHE A 192 2.45 16.26 18.74
C PHE A 192 1.36 16.00 19.78
N GLY A 193 0.16 15.66 19.39
CA GLY A 193 -0.63 15.08 20.44
C GLY A 193 -2.14 15.00 20.31
N ASP A 194 -2.78 15.74 19.42
CA ASP A 194 -4.24 15.79 19.42
C ASP A 194 -4.88 15.20 18.15
N GLU A 195 -4.10 14.80 17.16
CA GLU A 195 -4.59 14.35 15.86
C GLU A 195 -4.37 12.85 15.67
N TYR A 196 -5.45 12.14 15.36
CA TYR A 196 -5.43 10.69 15.15
C TYR A 196 -6.35 10.31 14.00
N SER A 197 -5.97 9.26 13.30
CA SER A 197 -6.78 8.59 12.30
C SER A 197 -7.41 7.32 12.85
N LEU A 198 -8.53 6.94 12.25
CA LEU A 198 -9.22 5.68 12.54
C LEU A 198 -9.19 4.81 11.29
N ILE A 199 -8.94 3.53 11.48
CA ILE A 199 -9.00 2.53 10.43
C ILE A 199 -9.88 1.37 10.87
N SER A 200 -10.72 0.88 9.97
CA SER A 200 -11.49 -0.34 10.19
C SER A 200 -11.65 -1.10 8.89
N TYR A 201 -11.60 -2.42 8.97
CA TYR A 201 -11.85 -3.29 7.84
C TYR A 201 -12.47 -4.61 8.29
N PHE A 202 -13.08 -5.30 7.35
CA PHE A 202 -13.53 -6.69 7.50
C PHE A 202 -12.85 -7.53 6.45
N VAL A 203 -12.56 -8.79 6.78
CA VAL A 203 -12.15 -9.79 5.80
C VAL A 203 -13.17 -10.90 5.82
N ILE A 204 -13.65 -11.27 4.66
CA ILE A 204 -14.57 -12.41 4.47
C ILE A 204 -13.91 -13.34 3.45
N GLU A 205 -13.65 -14.57 3.84
CA GLU A 205 -13.05 -15.59 3.00
C GLU A 205 -14.06 -16.69 2.67
N SER A 206 -13.96 -17.24 1.47
CA SER A 206 -14.78 -18.41 1.11
C SER A 206 -14.27 -19.64 1.86
N PRO A 207 -15.14 -20.64 2.14
CA PRO A 207 -14.72 -21.87 2.83
C PRO A 207 -13.62 -22.67 2.11
N GLY A 208 -13.38 -22.39 0.84
CA GLY A 208 -12.31 -23.01 0.05
C GLY A 208 -11.09 -22.10 -0.14
N GLU A 209 -11.01 -20.99 0.58
CA GLU A 209 -9.91 -19.98 0.52
C GLU A 209 -9.62 -19.45 -0.90
N ASN A 210 -10.54 -19.70 -1.84
CA ASN A 210 -10.37 -19.30 -3.24
C ASN A 210 -11.03 -17.96 -3.58
N ALA A 211 -11.68 -17.32 -2.62
CA ALA A 211 -12.23 -15.96 -2.75
C ALA A 211 -12.14 -15.21 -1.43
N ARG A 212 -11.81 -13.92 -1.55
CA ARG A 212 -11.70 -12.98 -0.43
C ARG A 212 -12.42 -11.69 -0.77
N LEU A 213 -13.09 -11.10 0.20
CA LEU A 213 -13.65 -9.75 0.12
C LEU A 213 -13.22 -8.96 1.35
N GLN A 214 -12.72 -7.75 1.13
CA GLN A 214 -12.26 -6.89 2.21
C GLN A 214 -12.76 -5.45 1.98
N PRO A 215 -13.89 -5.06 2.55
CA PRO A 215 -14.23 -3.65 2.70
C PRO A 215 -13.45 -3.02 3.85
N GLY A 216 -13.02 -1.78 3.65
CA GLY A 216 -12.30 -1.00 4.64
C GLY A 216 -12.65 0.48 4.59
N ILE A 217 -12.36 1.17 5.68
CA ILE A 217 -12.50 2.62 5.79
C ILE A 217 -11.35 3.19 6.61
N TYR A 218 -10.84 4.30 6.16
CA TYR A 218 -9.90 5.15 6.87
C TYR A 218 -10.52 6.52 7.05
N VAL A 219 -10.45 7.06 8.25
CA VAL A 219 -11.01 8.37 8.58
C VAL A 219 -9.95 9.17 9.32
N ASP A 220 -9.65 10.33 8.80
CA ASP A 220 -8.82 11.33 9.42
C ASP A 220 -9.67 12.55 9.79
N PRO A 221 -10.13 12.62 11.05
CA PRO A 221 -11.05 13.68 11.47
C PRO A 221 -10.44 15.08 11.50
N TRP A 222 -9.12 15.16 11.49
CA TRP A 222 -8.35 16.40 11.61
C TRP A 222 -7.72 16.86 10.30
N GLY A 223 -7.78 16.01 9.29
CA GLY A 223 -7.66 16.36 7.90
C GLY A 223 -6.31 16.82 7.42
N GLN A 224 -5.25 16.58 8.14
CA GLN A 224 -4.00 17.18 7.70
C GLN A 224 -3.33 16.45 6.54
N HIS A 225 -3.51 15.18 6.35
CA HIS A 225 -2.81 14.49 5.24
C HIS A 225 -3.27 13.05 5.05
N ALA A 226 -4.24 12.83 4.26
CA ALA A 226 -4.40 11.51 3.69
C ALA A 226 -3.81 11.49 2.29
N GLY A 227 -3.02 10.54 2.03
CA GLY A 227 -2.33 10.39 0.77
C GLY A 227 -0.83 10.58 0.93
N ASN A 228 -0.10 10.12 -0.06
CA ASN A 228 1.32 10.38 -0.14
C ASN A 228 1.55 11.90 -0.31
N ALA A 229 2.74 12.38 -0.04
CA ALA A 229 3.14 13.79 -0.07
C ALA A 229 2.84 14.53 -1.40
N ARG A 230 2.22 13.89 -2.35
CA ARG A 230 1.92 14.38 -3.70
C ARG A 230 0.45 14.62 -3.96
N VAL A 231 -0.41 14.01 -3.17
CA VAL A 231 -1.81 14.40 -3.08
C VAL A 231 -1.94 15.26 -1.83
N ALA A 232 -1.48 16.50 -1.91
CA ALA A 232 -1.68 17.46 -0.84
C ALA A 232 -3.16 17.85 -0.78
N ILE A 233 -3.93 17.00 -0.17
CA ILE A 233 -5.27 17.34 0.27
C ILE A 233 -5.09 18.01 1.63
N ASN A 234 -4.84 19.27 1.62
CA ASN A 234 -4.74 20.10 2.81
C ASN A 234 -6.18 20.32 3.32
N GLN A 235 -6.68 19.45 4.19
CA GLN A 235 -8.10 19.42 4.53
C GLN A 235 -8.34 19.22 6.01
N ASP A 236 -9.38 19.83 6.53
CA ASP A 236 -9.80 19.71 7.93
C ASP A 236 -10.44 18.37 8.28
N PHE A 237 -10.82 17.57 7.29
CA PHE A 237 -11.43 16.26 7.45
C PHE A 237 -11.21 15.44 6.17
N TYR A 238 -10.76 14.22 6.30
CA TYR A 238 -10.58 13.30 5.19
C TYR A 238 -11.11 11.91 5.54
N TYR A 239 -11.70 11.26 4.57
CA TYR A 239 -11.97 9.84 4.64
C TYR A 239 -11.76 9.18 3.29
N THR A 240 -11.34 7.92 3.33
CA THR A 240 -11.35 7.01 2.19
C THR A 240 -11.99 5.69 2.61
N TRP A 241 -12.79 5.14 1.73
CA TRP A 241 -13.28 3.78 1.84
C TRP A 241 -12.77 2.98 0.66
N ASN A 242 -12.62 1.70 0.89
CA ASN A 242 -12.09 0.76 -0.07
C ASN A 242 -12.88 -0.54 0.00
N VAL A 243 -13.13 -1.16 -1.13
CA VAL A 243 -13.64 -2.52 -1.22
C VAL A 243 -12.77 -3.27 -2.19
N LEU A 244 -11.98 -4.19 -1.69
CA LEU A 244 -11.20 -5.10 -2.51
C LEU A 244 -11.78 -6.51 -2.48
N GLY A 245 -11.64 -7.22 -3.59
CA GLY A 245 -12.03 -8.61 -3.70
C GLY A 245 -11.07 -9.37 -4.59
N GLU A 246 -10.84 -10.63 -4.24
CA GLU A 246 -9.99 -11.54 -4.99
C GLU A 246 -10.72 -12.87 -5.19
N TRP A 247 -10.54 -13.48 -6.33
CA TRP A 247 -11.10 -14.77 -6.66
C TRP A 247 -10.19 -15.56 -7.57
N SER A 248 -9.82 -16.76 -7.11
CA SER A 248 -9.09 -17.77 -7.88
C SER A 248 -10.02 -18.92 -8.25
N PRO A 249 -10.50 -19.00 -9.51
CA PRO A 249 -11.44 -20.03 -9.92
C PRO A 249 -10.87 -21.44 -9.73
N ILE A 250 -11.57 -22.30 -9.00
CA ILE A 250 -11.14 -23.70 -8.71
C ILE A 250 -10.87 -24.49 -10.00
N ILE A 251 -11.62 -24.21 -11.08
CA ILE A 251 -11.44 -24.86 -12.38
C ILE A 251 -10.09 -24.59 -13.01
N THR A 252 -9.45 -23.48 -12.66
CA THR A 252 -8.12 -23.10 -13.15
C THR A 252 -6.98 -23.68 -12.31
N ARG A 253 -7.31 -24.38 -11.23
CA ARG A 253 -6.34 -24.89 -10.23
C ARG A 253 -5.39 -23.77 -9.75
N GLU A 254 -5.97 -22.60 -9.45
CA GLU A 254 -5.26 -21.41 -8.98
C GLU A 254 -4.28 -20.80 -10.00
N ALA A 255 -4.27 -21.29 -11.24
CA ALA A 255 -3.44 -20.72 -12.29
C ALA A 255 -3.90 -19.32 -12.73
N TRP A 256 -5.10 -18.91 -12.35
CA TRP A 256 -5.65 -17.61 -12.68
C TRP A 256 -6.34 -16.99 -11.47
N THR A 257 -5.95 -15.77 -11.13
CA THR A 257 -6.56 -14.97 -10.08
C THR A 257 -7.10 -13.68 -10.68
N LEU A 258 -8.31 -13.35 -10.33
CA LEU A 258 -8.95 -12.06 -10.64
C LEU A 258 -9.10 -11.28 -9.36
N ALA A 259 -8.78 -10.01 -9.38
CA ALA A 259 -9.04 -9.11 -8.27
C ALA A 259 -9.69 -7.83 -8.76
N PHE A 260 -10.39 -7.16 -7.86
CA PHE A 260 -10.90 -5.82 -8.08
C PHE A 260 -10.69 -4.97 -6.84
N GLU A 261 -10.59 -3.69 -7.07
CA GLU A 261 -10.56 -2.68 -6.04
C GLU A 261 -11.50 -1.55 -6.42
N VAL A 262 -12.31 -1.08 -5.50
CA VAL A 262 -13.15 0.11 -5.66
C VAL A 262 -12.90 1.02 -4.47
N THR A 263 -12.50 2.23 -4.76
CA THR A 263 -12.10 3.19 -3.74
C THR A 263 -12.86 4.49 -3.95
N GLY A 264 -13.15 5.16 -2.88
CA GLY A 264 -13.72 6.50 -2.93
C GLY A 264 -13.50 7.24 -1.63
N GLY A 265 -13.54 8.54 -1.72
CA GLY A 265 -13.31 9.37 -0.56
C GLY A 265 -13.62 10.82 -0.80
N SER A 266 -13.52 11.57 0.25
CA SER A 266 -13.68 13.02 0.22
C SER A 266 -12.89 13.67 1.34
N GLY A 267 -12.48 14.90 1.09
CA GLY A 267 -11.93 15.75 2.10
C GLY A 267 -12.50 17.17 1.99
N THR A 268 -12.55 17.89 3.11
CA THR A 268 -13.09 19.26 3.19
C THR A 268 -11.95 20.27 3.15
N GLY A 269 -12.12 21.34 2.38
CA GLY A 269 -11.08 22.28 1.98
C GLY A 269 -10.33 23.04 3.07
N ASP A 270 -9.20 23.59 2.69
CA ASP A 270 -8.19 24.26 3.51
C ASP A 270 -8.73 25.51 4.25
N ARG A 271 -8.53 25.54 5.56
CA ARG A 271 -8.77 26.72 6.40
C ARG A 271 -7.68 27.78 6.37
N SER A 272 -6.49 27.45 5.83
CA SER A 272 -5.29 28.25 6.13
C SER A 272 -5.03 29.41 5.19
N VAL A 273 -5.59 29.46 3.99
CA VAL A 273 -5.09 30.38 2.94
C VAL A 273 -6.14 31.26 2.28
N THR A 274 -7.43 30.98 2.37
CA THR A 274 -8.45 31.80 1.70
C THR A 274 -9.65 32.10 2.59
N THR A 275 -10.21 33.30 2.42
CA THR A 275 -11.44 33.76 3.11
C THR A 275 -12.71 33.09 2.61
N ASP A 276 -12.62 32.29 1.57
CA ASP A 276 -13.72 31.52 0.98
C ASP A 276 -13.49 30.01 1.19
N PRO A 277 -14.45 29.26 1.73
CA PRO A 277 -14.35 27.81 1.87
C PRO A 277 -14.32 27.18 0.46
N GLU A 278 -13.24 26.47 0.16
CA GLU A 278 -13.16 25.67 -1.07
C GLU A 278 -14.15 24.49 -1.01
N PRO A 279 -14.75 24.11 -2.15
CA PRO A 279 -15.62 22.95 -2.18
C PRO A 279 -14.84 21.68 -1.83
N PRO A 280 -15.46 20.70 -1.16
CA PRO A 280 -14.80 19.45 -0.83
C PRO A 280 -14.27 18.76 -2.09
N THR A 281 -13.08 18.22 -2.00
CA THR A 281 -12.51 17.37 -3.03
C THR A 281 -13.05 15.95 -2.87
N THR A 282 -13.58 15.38 -3.93
CA THR A 282 -14.04 13.99 -3.95
C THR A 282 -13.28 13.20 -5.02
N PHE A 283 -13.08 11.93 -4.77
CA PHE A 283 -12.54 11.00 -5.74
C PHE A 283 -13.29 9.67 -5.68
N ALA A 284 -13.29 8.97 -6.79
CA ALA A 284 -13.74 7.59 -6.89
C ALA A 284 -12.91 6.87 -7.96
N SER A 285 -12.52 5.66 -7.67
CA SER A 285 -11.74 4.82 -8.56
C SER A 285 -12.22 3.38 -8.58
N ALA A 286 -11.88 2.67 -9.64
CA ALA A 286 -12.13 1.24 -9.78
C ALA A 286 -10.98 0.61 -10.55
N GLY A 287 -10.36 -0.40 -9.96
CA GLY A 287 -9.30 -1.22 -10.53
C GLY A 287 -9.74 -2.66 -10.76
N LEU A 288 -9.30 -3.25 -11.85
CA LEU A 288 -9.43 -4.67 -12.15
C LEU A 288 -8.04 -5.25 -12.40
N TYR A 289 -7.77 -6.39 -11.78
CA TYR A 289 -6.51 -7.12 -11.87
C TYR A 289 -6.76 -8.53 -12.39
N SER A 290 -5.87 -8.99 -13.24
CA SER A 290 -5.87 -10.36 -13.75
C SER A 290 -4.46 -10.91 -13.68
N MET A 291 -4.25 -11.93 -12.88
CA MET A 291 -2.95 -12.57 -12.68
C MET A 291 -3.04 -14.01 -13.19
N TRP A 292 -2.33 -14.27 -14.27
CA TRP A 292 -2.36 -15.57 -14.92
C TRP A 292 -0.98 -16.23 -14.90
N MET A 293 -0.88 -17.36 -14.24
CA MET A 293 0.28 -18.27 -14.32
C MET A 293 0.14 -19.11 -15.60
N VAL A 294 0.77 -18.63 -16.68
CA VAL A 294 0.74 -19.28 -18.01
C VAL A 294 1.47 -20.62 -17.97
N THR A 295 2.60 -20.65 -17.25
CA THR A 295 3.37 -21.85 -16.89
C THR A 295 3.90 -21.68 -15.47
N GLU A 296 4.53 -22.71 -14.90
CA GLU A 296 5.19 -22.62 -13.59
C GLU A 296 6.27 -21.52 -13.51
N SER A 297 6.79 -21.07 -14.66
CA SER A 297 7.85 -20.07 -14.73
C SER A 297 7.44 -18.76 -15.42
N VAL A 298 6.22 -18.68 -15.98
CA VAL A 298 5.78 -17.52 -16.75
C VAL A 298 4.43 -17.04 -16.24
N THR A 299 4.35 -15.77 -15.87
CA THR A 299 3.12 -15.08 -15.48
C THR A 299 2.79 -13.98 -16.48
N LEU A 300 1.50 -13.74 -16.65
CA LEU A 300 0.98 -12.59 -17.39
C LEU A 300 -0.03 -11.88 -16.50
N ASN A 301 0.29 -10.66 -16.11
CA ASN A 301 -0.56 -9.87 -15.22
C ASN A 301 -1.07 -8.65 -15.96
N GLY A 302 -2.31 -8.29 -15.71
CA GLY A 302 -2.94 -7.11 -16.28
C GLY A 302 -3.63 -6.30 -15.20
N ARG A 303 -3.60 -4.97 -15.34
CA ARG A 303 -4.34 -4.01 -14.54
C ARG A 303 -5.08 -3.05 -15.46
N ALA A 304 -6.33 -2.75 -15.12
CA ALA A 304 -7.12 -1.72 -15.77
C ALA A 304 -7.81 -0.88 -14.71
N GLU A 305 -7.56 0.41 -14.68
CA GLU A 305 -8.07 1.31 -13.67
C GLU A 305 -8.78 2.52 -14.30
N TYR A 306 -9.79 2.98 -13.60
CA TYR A 306 -10.48 4.24 -13.85
C TYR A 306 -10.55 5.06 -12.57
N MET A 307 -10.35 6.35 -12.67
CA MET A 307 -10.53 7.29 -11.58
C MET A 307 -11.22 8.55 -12.05
N HIS A 308 -12.10 9.05 -11.21
CA HIS A 308 -12.70 10.38 -11.31
C HIS A 308 -12.35 11.20 -10.10
N THR A 309 -11.91 12.45 -10.30
CA THR A 309 -11.71 13.42 -9.21
C THR A 309 -12.50 14.68 -9.48
N SER A 310 -13.17 15.21 -8.47
CA SER A 310 -13.65 16.58 -8.50
C SER A 310 -12.50 17.52 -8.17
N ASN A 311 -12.53 18.74 -8.58
CA ASN A 311 -11.60 19.83 -8.25
C ASN A 311 -10.27 19.43 -7.55
N ASN A 312 -9.15 19.96 -7.94
CA ASN A 312 -7.85 20.06 -7.23
C ASN A 312 -7.33 18.86 -6.40
N ALA A 313 -7.82 17.64 -6.61
CA ALA A 313 -7.34 16.47 -5.88
C ALA A 313 -5.82 16.22 -6.03
N PHE A 314 -5.20 16.84 -7.04
CA PHE A 314 -3.78 16.71 -7.33
C PHE A 314 -3.12 18.09 -7.34
N THR A 315 -2.39 18.42 -6.31
CA THR A 315 -1.69 19.71 -6.15
C THR A 315 -0.51 19.91 -7.09
N LEU A 316 -0.10 18.89 -7.83
CA LEU A 316 1.03 18.97 -8.77
C LEU A 316 0.73 19.77 -10.02
N SER A 317 -0.51 20.10 -10.32
CA SER A 317 -0.84 20.99 -11.42
C SER A 317 -1.46 22.28 -10.87
N THR A 318 -1.03 23.41 -11.40
CA THR A 318 -1.69 24.72 -11.22
C THR A 318 -3.12 24.75 -11.80
N ARG A 319 -3.75 23.59 -11.98
CA ARG A 319 -5.03 23.41 -12.62
C ARG A 319 -6.09 23.06 -11.59
N THR A 320 -7.15 23.80 -11.66
CA THR A 320 -8.27 23.84 -10.72
C THR A 320 -9.42 22.88 -11.04
N ASN A 321 -9.28 22.02 -12.08
CA ASN A 321 -10.37 21.20 -12.56
C ASN A 321 -10.09 19.72 -12.29
N GLY A 322 -11.05 19.03 -11.70
CA GLY A 322 -11.07 17.59 -11.63
C GLY A 322 -11.15 16.93 -13.02
N GLY A 323 -11.06 15.62 -13.07
CA GLY A 323 -11.06 14.91 -14.36
C GLY A 323 -11.14 13.42 -14.22
N ASP A 324 -11.15 12.78 -15.38
CA ASP A 324 -11.23 11.33 -15.56
C ASP A 324 -9.86 10.79 -15.97
N TYR A 325 -9.49 9.65 -15.36
CA TYR A 325 -8.26 8.92 -15.63
C TYR A 325 -8.52 7.49 -16.00
N TRP A 326 -7.66 6.98 -16.86
CA TRP A 326 -7.59 5.58 -17.23
C TRP A 326 -6.14 5.11 -17.21
N ASP A 327 -5.93 3.93 -16.69
CA ASP A 327 -4.66 3.21 -16.70
C ASP A 327 -4.87 1.80 -17.21
N TYR A 328 -4.00 1.38 -18.11
CA TYR A 328 -3.94 0.00 -18.61
C TYR A 328 -2.51 -0.47 -18.57
N THR A 329 -2.27 -1.50 -17.80
CA THR A 329 -0.93 -2.07 -17.58
C THR A 329 -0.94 -3.55 -17.91
N LEU A 330 0.12 -4.01 -18.57
CA LEU A 330 0.36 -5.42 -18.87
C LEU A 330 1.79 -5.77 -18.52
N THR A 331 1.97 -6.78 -17.67
CA THR A 331 3.26 -7.21 -17.13
C THR A 331 3.50 -8.69 -17.43
N LEU A 332 4.60 -9.00 -18.09
CA LEU A 332 5.10 -10.35 -18.28
C LEU A 332 6.16 -10.65 -17.22
N GLY A 333 5.98 -11.70 -16.43
CA GLY A 333 6.94 -12.18 -15.45
C GLY A 333 7.60 -13.48 -15.91
N VAL A 334 8.89 -13.61 -15.69
CA VAL A 334 9.66 -14.83 -15.97
C VAL A 334 10.51 -15.19 -14.76
N LYS A 335 10.19 -16.31 -14.15
CA LYS A 335 10.94 -16.90 -13.05
C LYS A 335 12.20 -17.58 -13.63
N ILE A 336 13.35 -17.01 -13.38
CA ILE A 336 14.66 -17.52 -13.86
C ILE A 336 15.15 -18.62 -12.93
N THR A 337 15.06 -18.39 -11.61
CA THR A 337 15.21 -19.41 -10.54
C THR A 337 14.05 -19.22 -9.55
N ASP A 338 14.00 -20.00 -8.49
CA ASP A 338 12.97 -19.83 -7.44
C ASP A 338 13.06 -18.47 -6.76
N GLU A 339 14.26 -17.89 -6.69
CA GLU A 339 14.55 -16.63 -6.03
C GLU A 339 14.66 -15.45 -7.01
N LEU A 340 15.05 -15.70 -8.28
CA LEU A 340 15.35 -14.65 -9.26
C LEU A 340 14.25 -14.56 -10.31
N VAL A 341 13.63 -13.39 -10.42
CA VAL A 341 12.54 -13.10 -11.35
C VAL A 341 12.89 -11.88 -12.19
N TRP A 342 12.61 -11.95 -13.47
CA TRP A 342 12.57 -10.81 -14.38
C TRP A 342 11.14 -10.48 -14.73
N ARG A 343 10.81 -9.16 -14.81
CA ARG A 343 9.53 -8.67 -15.31
C ARG A 343 9.73 -7.64 -16.40
N GLY A 344 8.82 -7.60 -17.37
CA GLY A 344 8.73 -6.56 -18.38
C GLY A 344 7.32 -6.05 -18.50
N GLU A 345 7.12 -4.73 -18.56
CA GLU A 345 5.83 -4.08 -18.47
C GLU A 345 5.65 -3.02 -19.54
N GLY A 346 4.42 -2.94 -20.06
CA GLY A 346 3.91 -1.82 -20.85
C GLY A 346 2.70 -1.21 -20.18
N ARG A 347 2.70 0.12 -20.02
CA ARG A 347 1.63 0.89 -19.39
C ARG A 347 1.15 1.99 -20.33
N TYR A 348 -0.16 2.18 -20.39
CA TYR A 348 -0.79 3.28 -21.08
C TYR A 348 -1.74 4.03 -20.14
N GLN A 349 -1.49 5.31 -19.97
CA GLN A 349 -2.31 6.19 -19.15
C GLN A 349 -2.97 7.25 -20.04
N TRP A 350 -4.25 7.54 -19.77
CA TRP A 350 -4.99 8.55 -20.47
C TRP A 350 -5.86 9.35 -19.50
N GLY A 351 -5.79 10.68 -19.63
CA GLY A 351 -6.59 11.58 -18.81
C GLY A 351 -6.50 13.01 -19.36
N ALA A 352 -7.65 13.68 -19.46
CA ALA A 352 -7.77 14.87 -20.29
C ALA A 352 -6.94 16.07 -19.82
N GLU A 353 -6.65 16.23 -18.53
CA GLU A 353 -6.06 17.49 -18.03
C GLU A 353 -4.93 17.30 -16.99
N MET A 354 -4.66 16.10 -16.55
CA MET A 354 -3.75 15.83 -15.44
C MET A 354 -2.34 15.42 -15.90
N MET A 355 -2.24 14.91 -17.10
CA MET A 355 -0.96 14.66 -17.74
C MET A 355 -0.46 15.96 -18.35
N THR A 356 0.69 16.26 -18.46
CA THR A 356 1.38 17.48 -18.93
C THR A 356 0.53 18.47 -19.75
N PRO A 357 0.86 19.75 -19.78
CA PRO A 357 0.15 20.77 -20.58
C PRO A 357 0.07 20.47 -22.08
N THR A 358 0.76 19.44 -22.55
CA THR A 358 0.97 19.15 -23.96
C THR A 358 0.52 17.73 -24.39
N SER A 359 0.11 16.86 -23.47
CA SER A 359 -0.31 15.49 -23.79
C SER A 359 -1.38 14.98 -22.85
N SER A 360 -2.44 14.41 -23.40
CA SER A 360 -3.49 13.71 -22.67
C SER A 360 -3.22 12.23 -22.49
N ALA A 361 -2.07 11.72 -22.94
CA ALA A 361 -1.72 10.31 -22.87
C ALA A 361 -0.22 10.13 -22.62
N LEU A 362 0.12 9.11 -21.85
CA LEU A 362 1.49 8.70 -21.54
C LEU A 362 1.62 7.19 -21.78
N TRP A 363 2.69 6.80 -22.47
CA TRP A 363 3.15 5.44 -22.58
C TRP A 363 4.40 5.25 -21.72
N THR A 364 4.44 4.17 -20.97
CA THR A 364 5.59 3.79 -20.16
C THR A 364 6.00 2.37 -20.49
N LEU A 365 7.29 2.12 -20.61
CA LEU A 365 7.88 0.79 -20.59
C LEU A 365 8.72 0.64 -19.33
N ALA A 366 8.55 -0.45 -18.63
CA ALA A 366 9.36 -0.78 -17.46
C ALA A 366 9.96 -2.19 -17.60
N THR A 367 11.12 -2.39 -17.03
CA THR A 367 11.66 -3.71 -16.78
C THR A 367 12.23 -3.75 -15.37
N GLU A 368 12.11 -4.91 -14.74
CA GLU A 368 12.52 -5.14 -13.37
C GLU A 368 13.24 -6.48 -13.28
N ILE A 369 14.23 -6.55 -12.42
CA ILE A 369 14.84 -7.79 -11.98
C ILE A 369 14.96 -7.76 -10.46
N TYR A 370 14.42 -8.77 -9.79
CA TYR A 370 14.54 -8.88 -8.35
C TYR A 370 14.99 -10.27 -7.91
N TYR A 371 15.70 -10.30 -6.78
CA TYR A 371 16.15 -11.50 -6.10
C TYR A 371 15.59 -11.52 -4.68
N ARG A 372 14.86 -12.59 -4.31
CA ARG A 372 14.32 -12.81 -2.95
C ARG A 372 15.20 -13.80 -2.17
N PHE A 373 15.27 -13.62 -0.86
CA PHE A 373 16.02 -14.50 0.05
C PHE A 373 15.34 -14.65 1.40
#